data_d5031f23d6a4cd47bf283058bac0bc1e
#
_entry.id   d5031f23d6a4cd47bf283058bac0bc1e
#
_cell.length_a   1.000
_cell.length_b   1.000
_cell.length_c   1.000
_cell.angle_alpha   90.00
_cell.angle_beta   90.00
_cell.angle_gamma   90.00
#
_symmetry.space_group_name_H-M   'P 1'
#
loop_
_entity.id
_entity.type
_entity.pdbx_description
1 polymer ?
#
loop_
_entity_poly.entity_id
_entity_poly.type
_entity_poly.pdbx_seq_one_letter_code
_entity_poly.pdbx_strand_id
1 'polypeptide(L)'
;VTKADDNLQAEIDANIKYFAAHSPEKIQINSCDKIYQDGNYAFMYITYDLVLKDGQSYPCISTYMTQKKDDNKYYILAPSDVTNDMNKQAAEKYALFMKTDAYQQYTVAYDKFIKKNPGYEEKIASKLS
;
A
#
# COMPACT_ATOMS: atom_id res chain seq x y z
N VAL A 1 13.90 0.35 -3.31
CA VAL A 1 13.93 -1.00 -3.90
C VAL A 1 15.37 -1.48 -3.95
N THR A 2 15.65 -2.65 -3.39
CA THR A 2 17.01 -3.14 -3.25
C THR A 2 17.51 -3.89 -4.49
N LYS A 3 16.62 -4.62 -5.15
CA LYS A 3 17.03 -5.50 -6.25
C LYS A 3 15.81 -5.79 -7.14
N ALA A 4 15.99 -5.69 -8.44
CA ALA A 4 14.96 -6.10 -9.39
C ALA A 4 15.05 -7.61 -9.63
N ASP A 5 13.91 -8.29 -9.63
CA ASP A 5 13.76 -9.68 -10.02
C ASP A 5 12.41 -9.87 -10.72
N ASP A 6 12.13 -11.07 -11.21
CA ASP A 6 10.90 -11.33 -11.98
C ASP A 6 9.65 -11.08 -11.13
N ASN A 7 9.69 -11.43 -9.83
CA ASN A 7 8.56 -11.21 -8.94
C ASN A 7 8.34 -9.72 -8.67
N LEU A 8 9.42 -8.97 -8.48
CA LEU A 8 9.35 -7.52 -8.30
C LEU A 8 8.82 -6.83 -9.55
N GLN A 9 9.29 -7.25 -10.74
CA GLN A 9 8.81 -6.67 -12.00
C GLN A 9 7.32 -6.94 -12.19
N ALA A 10 6.85 -8.14 -11.89
CA ALA A 10 5.43 -8.47 -11.97
C ALA A 10 4.59 -7.60 -11.02
N GLU A 11 5.09 -7.36 -9.81
CA GLU A 11 4.42 -6.51 -8.83
C GLU A 11 4.35 -5.05 -9.28
N ILE A 12 5.43 -4.53 -9.84
CA ILE A 12 5.47 -3.18 -10.39
C ILE A 12 4.46 -3.04 -11.54
N ASP A 13 4.44 -4.00 -12.45
CA ASP A 13 3.52 -3.98 -13.60
C ASP A 13 2.06 -4.02 -13.14
N ALA A 14 1.75 -4.85 -12.14
CA ALA A 14 0.41 -4.94 -11.57
C ALA A 14 -0.02 -3.62 -10.93
N ASN A 15 0.89 -2.94 -10.21
CA ASN A 15 0.61 -1.64 -9.60
C ASN A 15 0.37 -0.56 -10.63
N ILE A 16 1.16 -0.54 -11.70
CA ILE A 16 0.97 0.42 -12.80
C ILE A 16 -0.41 0.22 -13.44
N LYS A 17 -0.79 -1.02 -13.70
CA LYS A 17 -2.08 -1.36 -14.28
C LYS A 17 -3.23 -0.95 -13.36
N TYR A 18 -3.09 -1.19 -12.08
CA TYR A 18 -4.08 -0.83 -11.07
C TYR A 18 -4.30 0.69 -11.03
N PHE A 19 -3.23 1.47 -10.97
CA PHE A 19 -3.35 2.93 -10.95
C PHE A 19 -3.92 3.46 -12.25
N ALA A 20 -3.52 2.90 -13.39
CA ALA A 20 -4.06 3.30 -14.70
C ALA A 20 -5.56 3.06 -14.79
N ALA A 21 -6.07 1.98 -14.18
CA ALA A 21 -7.50 1.67 -14.17
C ALA A 21 -8.31 2.75 -13.44
N HIS A 22 -7.74 3.38 -12.40
CA HIS A 22 -8.39 4.50 -11.69
C HIS A 22 -8.28 5.81 -12.45
N SER A 23 -7.35 5.96 -13.38
CA SER A 23 -7.09 7.19 -14.14
C SER A 23 -6.92 8.43 -13.24
N PRO A 24 -6.06 8.39 -12.22
CA PRO A 24 -5.92 9.51 -11.31
C PRO A 24 -5.19 10.70 -11.95
N GLU A 25 -5.52 11.91 -11.53
CA GLU A 25 -4.74 13.10 -11.88
C GLU A 25 -3.44 13.18 -11.12
N LYS A 26 -3.48 12.80 -9.83
CA LYS A 26 -2.29 12.82 -8.98
C LYS A 26 -2.46 11.84 -7.81
N ILE A 27 -1.33 11.55 -7.16
CA ILE A 27 -1.28 10.75 -5.95
C ILE A 27 -0.86 11.69 -4.82
N GLN A 28 -1.64 11.70 -3.73
CA GLN A 28 -1.35 12.50 -2.55
C GLN A 28 -1.06 11.59 -1.38
N ILE A 29 0.15 11.68 -0.82
CA ILE A 29 0.54 10.87 0.33
C ILE A 29 0.05 11.57 1.60
N ASN A 30 -0.71 10.85 2.43
CA ASN A 30 -1.29 11.37 3.66
C ASN A 30 -0.46 11.04 4.88
N SER A 31 0.03 9.80 5.00
CA SER A 31 0.85 9.38 6.12
C SER A 31 1.77 8.24 5.73
N CYS A 32 2.86 8.12 6.47
CA CYS A 32 3.83 7.04 6.32
C CYS A 32 4.48 6.82 7.67
N ASP A 33 4.41 5.59 8.19
CA ASP A 33 5.00 5.27 9.48
C ASP A 33 5.26 3.77 9.59
N LYS A 34 5.88 3.39 10.69
CA LYS A 34 6.18 1.98 10.99
C LYS A 34 4.97 1.33 11.65
N ILE A 35 4.67 0.10 11.24
CA ILE A 35 3.75 -0.76 11.98
C ILE A 35 4.52 -1.47 13.10
N TYR A 36 5.73 -2.00 12.78
CA TYR A 36 6.66 -2.51 13.78
C TYR A 36 8.08 -2.54 13.21
N GLN A 37 9.05 -2.69 14.11
CA GLN A 37 10.46 -2.80 13.75
C GLN A 37 11.09 -3.99 14.46
N ASP A 38 11.93 -4.75 13.73
CA ASP A 38 12.69 -5.87 14.25
C ASP A 38 14.13 -5.74 13.74
N GLY A 39 15.03 -5.25 14.61
CA GLY A 39 16.42 -4.99 14.22
C GLY A 39 16.50 -3.97 13.08
N ASN A 40 17.11 -4.38 11.97
CA ASN A 40 17.25 -3.54 10.79
C ASN A 40 16.04 -3.61 9.84
N TYR A 41 15.04 -4.42 10.16
CA TYR A 41 13.85 -4.58 9.34
C TYR A 41 12.69 -3.79 9.95
N ALA A 42 11.92 -3.14 9.11
CA ALA A 42 10.72 -2.42 9.55
C ALA A 42 9.58 -2.72 8.58
N PHE A 43 8.42 -3.06 9.14
CA PHE A 43 7.18 -3.19 8.38
C PHE A 43 6.47 -1.86 8.43
N MET A 44 6.30 -1.23 7.26
CA MET A 44 5.82 0.15 7.15
C MET A 44 4.51 0.21 6.36
N TYR A 45 3.74 1.26 6.60
CA TYR A 45 2.54 1.54 5.84
C TYR A 45 2.59 2.95 5.27
N ILE A 46 1.87 3.12 4.16
CA ILE A 46 1.62 4.43 3.54
C ILE A 46 0.13 4.52 3.29
N THR A 47 -0.48 5.61 3.72
CA THR A 47 -1.83 5.96 3.30
C THR A 47 -1.75 7.09 2.27
N TYR A 48 -2.53 6.98 1.22
CA TYR A 48 -2.50 7.95 0.15
C TYR A 48 -3.86 8.01 -0.55
N ASP A 49 -4.08 9.09 -1.28
CA ASP A 49 -5.28 9.25 -2.09
C ASP A 49 -4.91 9.28 -3.56
N LEU A 50 -5.71 8.59 -4.37
CA LEU A 50 -5.72 8.80 -5.81
C LEU A 50 -6.72 9.93 -6.08
N VAL A 51 -6.22 11.10 -6.43
CA VAL A 51 -7.09 12.25 -6.72
C VAL A 51 -7.58 12.11 -8.16
N LEU A 52 -8.89 11.91 -8.31
CA LEU A 52 -9.51 11.64 -9.59
C LEU A 52 -9.82 12.94 -10.34
N LYS A 53 -10.10 12.82 -11.65
CA LYS A 53 -10.35 13.98 -12.51
C LYS A 53 -11.56 14.80 -12.09
N ASP A 54 -12.53 14.20 -11.42
CA ASP A 54 -13.71 14.88 -10.90
C ASP A 54 -13.50 15.54 -9.53
N GLY A 55 -12.28 15.49 -9.01
CA GLY A 55 -11.92 16.08 -7.72
C GLY A 55 -12.15 15.17 -6.53
N GLN A 56 -12.69 13.99 -6.70
CA GLN A 56 -12.84 13.03 -5.62
C GLN A 56 -11.52 12.36 -5.31
N SER A 57 -11.35 11.91 -4.06
CA SER A 57 -10.16 11.19 -3.61
C SER A 57 -10.52 9.75 -3.27
N TYR A 58 -9.85 8.80 -3.92
CA TYR A 58 -10.01 7.38 -3.62
C TYR A 58 -8.93 6.98 -2.63
N PRO A 59 -9.30 6.62 -1.37
CA PRO A 59 -8.31 6.31 -0.34
C PRO A 59 -7.63 4.97 -0.58
N CYS A 60 -6.33 4.92 -0.38
CA CYS A 60 -5.52 3.72 -0.52
C CYS A 60 -4.60 3.53 0.67
N ILE A 61 -4.23 2.28 0.91
CA ILE A 61 -3.22 1.92 1.89
C ILE A 61 -2.32 0.83 1.30
N SER A 62 -1.03 0.96 1.53
CA SER A 62 -0.06 -0.05 1.11
C SER A 62 0.92 -0.31 2.25
N THR A 63 1.41 -1.54 2.30
CA THR A 63 2.40 -1.95 3.31
C THR A 63 3.62 -2.51 2.63
N TYR A 64 4.79 -2.29 3.26
CA TYR A 64 6.07 -2.72 2.71
C TYR A 64 6.98 -3.21 3.81
N MET A 65 7.66 -4.33 3.58
CA MET A 65 8.78 -4.72 4.42
C MET A 65 10.02 -3.99 3.94
N THR A 66 10.75 -3.35 4.85
CA THR A 66 11.92 -2.55 4.53
C THR A 66 13.12 -3.01 5.33
N GLN A 67 14.31 -2.70 4.84
CA GLN A 67 15.56 -2.96 5.54
C GLN A 67 16.38 -1.68 5.64
N LYS A 68 16.84 -1.37 6.86
CA LYS A 68 17.75 -0.26 7.10
C LYS A 68 19.16 -0.67 6.69
N LYS A 69 19.80 0.15 5.88
CA LYS A 69 21.17 -0.09 5.40
C LYS A 69 22.19 0.83 6.08
N ASP A 70 23.46 0.70 5.71
CA ASP A 70 24.56 1.42 6.33
C ASP A 70 24.45 2.95 6.24
N ASP A 71 23.71 3.44 5.25
CA ASP A 71 23.44 4.87 5.08
C ASP A 71 22.30 5.39 5.97
N ASN A 72 21.79 4.57 6.89
CA ASN A 72 20.66 4.84 7.78
C ASN A 72 19.33 5.07 7.06
N LYS A 73 19.22 4.67 5.79
CA LYS A 73 17.99 4.76 5.02
C LYS A 73 17.32 3.40 4.93
N TYR A 74 15.99 3.41 4.84
CA TYR A 74 15.20 2.21 4.67
C TYR A 74 14.92 1.96 3.19
N TYR A 75 15.11 0.71 2.77
CA TYR A 75 14.88 0.28 1.38
C TYR A 75 13.83 -0.81 1.37
N ILE A 76 12.91 -0.74 0.41
CA ILE A 76 11.87 -1.77 0.23
C ILE A 76 12.56 -3.07 -0.20
N LEU A 77 12.25 -4.17 0.51
CA LEU A 77 12.76 -5.48 0.14
C LEU A 77 12.06 -6.01 -1.11
N ALA A 78 12.85 -6.66 -1.98
CA ALA A 78 12.27 -7.42 -3.08
C ALA A 78 11.46 -8.60 -2.52
N PRO A 79 10.38 -9.06 -3.21
CA PRO A 79 9.57 -10.17 -2.71
C PRO A 79 10.36 -11.42 -2.38
N SER A 80 11.43 -11.71 -3.13
CA SER A 80 12.28 -12.87 -2.88
C SER A 80 13.11 -12.77 -1.61
N ASP A 81 13.32 -11.56 -1.08
CA ASP A 81 14.09 -11.31 0.14
C ASP A 81 13.22 -11.32 1.40
N VAL A 82 11.91 -11.42 1.25
CA VAL A 82 10.97 -11.49 2.38
C VAL A 82 10.79 -12.96 2.77
N THR A 83 11.18 -13.29 4.02
CA THR A 83 11.08 -14.66 4.52
C THR A 83 9.67 -15.01 4.96
N ASN A 84 9.40 -16.31 5.15
CA ASN A 84 8.11 -16.77 5.69
C ASN A 84 7.88 -16.24 7.10
N ASP A 85 8.92 -16.16 7.93
CA ASP A 85 8.81 -15.59 9.28
C ASP A 85 8.44 -14.11 9.24
N MET A 86 9.04 -13.34 8.32
CA MET A 86 8.69 -11.93 8.12
C MET A 86 7.23 -11.77 7.73
N ASN A 87 6.74 -12.59 6.80
CA ASN A 87 5.34 -12.57 6.38
C ASN A 87 4.39 -12.88 7.53
N LYS A 88 4.75 -13.88 8.36
CA LYS A 88 3.94 -14.27 9.51
C LYS A 88 3.86 -13.14 10.54
N GLN A 89 5.00 -12.54 10.88
CA GLN A 89 5.05 -11.42 11.81
C GLN A 89 4.30 -10.21 11.26
N ALA A 90 4.46 -9.93 9.98
CA ALA A 90 3.77 -8.83 9.33
C ALA A 90 2.24 -9.02 9.41
N ALA A 91 1.75 -10.23 9.15
CA ALA A 91 0.32 -10.52 9.23
C ALA A 91 -0.23 -10.31 10.66
N GLU A 92 0.50 -10.79 11.68
CA GLU A 92 0.12 -10.63 13.08
C GLU A 92 0.10 -9.15 13.49
N LYS A 93 1.12 -8.39 13.11
CA LYS A 93 1.22 -6.97 13.44
C LYS A 93 0.22 -6.13 12.67
N TYR A 94 -0.06 -6.50 11.42
CA TYR A 94 -1.08 -5.81 10.64
C TYR A 94 -2.47 -5.98 11.25
N ALA A 95 -2.77 -7.16 11.77
CA ALA A 95 -4.03 -7.39 12.48
C ALA A 95 -4.20 -6.44 13.68
N LEU A 96 -3.10 -6.16 14.40
CA LEU A 96 -3.11 -5.18 15.49
C LEU A 96 -3.21 -3.75 14.96
N PHE A 97 -2.54 -3.44 13.87
CA PHE A 97 -2.58 -2.14 13.22
C PHE A 97 -4.00 -1.78 12.78
N MET A 98 -4.79 -2.75 12.31
CA MET A 98 -6.18 -2.52 11.89
C MET A 98 -7.08 -2.03 13.03
N LYS A 99 -6.64 -2.13 14.27
CA LYS A 99 -7.36 -1.60 15.44
C LYS A 99 -6.98 -0.17 15.80
N THR A 100 -5.97 0.40 15.11
CA THR A 100 -5.50 1.76 15.42
C THR A 100 -6.36 2.82 14.75
N ASP A 101 -6.26 4.05 15.26
CA ASP A 101 -6.97 5.21 14.71
C ASP A 101 -6.54 5.50 13.28
N ALA A 102 -5.26 5.32 12.96
CA ALA A 102 -4.75 5.54 11.60
C ALA A 102 -5.47 4.66 10.58
N TYR A 103 -5.67 3.39 10.90
CA TYR A 103 -6.39 2.48 10.01
C TYR A 103 -7.89 2.81 9.97
N GLN A 104 -8.47 3.16 11.11
CA GLN A 104 -9.90 3.50 11.18
C GLN A 104 -10.21 4.76 10.35
N GLN A 105 -9.34 5.74 10.35
CA GLN A 105 -9.50 6.93 9.50
C GLN A 105 -9.50 6.56 8.02
N TYR A 106 -8.62 5.65 7.61
CA TYR A 106 -8.60 5.13 6.26
C TYR A 106 -9.92 4.44 5.90
N THR A 107 -10.42 3.54 6.75
CA THR A 107 -11.66 2.80 6.47
C THR A 107 -12.87 3.70 6.38
N VAL A 108 -12.96 4.73 7.23
CA VAL A 108 -14.06 5.70 7.18
C VAL A 108 -14.05 6.46 5.86
N ALA A 109 -12.88 6.92 5.43
CA ALA A 109 -12.75 7.64 4.16
C ALA A 109 -13.10 6.73 2.97
N TYR A 110 -12.64 5.49 3.01
CA TYR A 110 -12.94 4.49 1.99
C TYR A 110 -14.44 4.22 1.88
N ASP A 111 -15.09 3.99 3.02
CA ASP A 111 -16.54 3.73 3.05
C ASP A 111 -17.35 4.90 2.50
N LYS A 112 -16.94 6.13 2.83
CA LYS A 112 -17.59 7.33 2.30
C LYS A 112 -17.48 7.40 0.78
N PHE A 113 -16.30 7.09 0.24
CA PHE A 113 -16.09 7.10 -1.21
C PHE A 113 -16.98 6.06 -1.90
N ILE A 114 -16.99 4.84 -1.37
CA ILE A 114 -17.77 3.74 -1.97
C ILE A 114 -19.26 4.04 -1.93
N LYS A 115 -19.77 4.63 -0.84
CA LYS A 115 -21.19 5.01 -0.74
C LYS A 115 -21.58 6.10 -1.75
N LYS A 116 -20.66 7.02 -2.04
CA LYS A 116 -20.89 8.06 -3.06
C LYS A 116 -20.77 7.54 -4.49
N ASN A 117 -20.07 6.43 -4.69
CA ASN A 117 -19.74 5.91 -6.00
C ASN A 117 -20.09 4.42 -6.09
N PRO A 118 -21.38 4.07 -6.02
CA PRO A 118 -21.80 2.66 -6.12
C PRO A 118 -21.30 2.05 -7.43
N GLY A 119 -20.77 0.84 -7.36
CA GLY A 119 -20.24 0.13 -8.53
C GLY A 119 -18.86 0.55 -8.98
N TYR A 120 -18.18 1.45 -8.25
CA TYR A 120 -16.84 1.91 -8.63
C TYR A 120 -15.83 0.77 -8.67
N GLU A 121 -15.81 -0.09 -7.65
CA GLU A 121 -14.86 -1.20 -7.57
C GLU A 121 -15.06 -2.22 -8.68
N GLU A 122 -16.32 -2.51 -9.02
CA GLU A 122 -16.66 -3.40 -10.12
C GLU A 122 -16.18 -2.84 -11.45
N LYS A 123 -16.29 -1.53 -11.62
CA LYS A 123 -15.78 -0.84 -12.80
C LYS A 123 -14.25 -0.97 -12.91
N ILE A 124 -13.54 -0.80 -11.82
CA ILE A 124 -12.09 -0.95 -11.80
C ILE A 124 -11.70 -2.41 -12.07
N ALA A 125 -12.35 -3.36 -11.43
CA ALA A 125 -12.11 -4.79 -11.67
C ALA A 125 -12.31 -5.16 -13.14
N SER A 126 -13.33 -4.61 -13.77
CA SER A 126 -13.62 -4.81 -15.19
C SER A 126 -12.47 -4.30 -16.08
N LYS A 127 -11.86 -3.17 -15.73
CA LYS A 127 -10.73 -2.62 -16.48
C LYS A 127 -9.45 -3.46 -16.29
N LEU A 128 -9.37 -4.22 -15.21
CA LEU A 128 -8.19 -5.04 -14.89
C LEU A 128 -8.26 -6.45 -15.47
N SER A 129 -9.43 -6.89 -15.89
CA SER A 129 -9.62 -8.22 -16.47
C SER A 129 -9.34 -8.31 -17.96
#